data_2bebcbed962754aee64b1717bf9db352
#
_entry.id   2bebcbed962754aee64b1717bf9db352
#
_cell.length_a   1.000
_cell.length_b   1.000
_cell.length_c   1.000
_cell.angle_alpha   90.00
_cell.angle_beta   90.00
_cell.angle_gamma   90.00
#
_symmetry.space_group_name_H-M   'P 1'
#
loop_
_entity.id
_entity.type
_entity.pdbx_description
1 polymer ?
#
loop_
_entity_poly.entity_id
_entity_poly.type
_entity_poly.pdbx_seq_one_letter_code
_entity_poly.pdbx_strand_id
1 'polypeptide(L)'
;MWHLVCGDNAVAGVTQSIGEAAAATGLRVLRDDLAVGPLTDVDTPPCAARVAFWQAAWPASVQPAPDFASGLPADARWLAALAEQAQPVTVWHGDSASEQLLLARVAHALEHSALALWEVPCGSGDSRVKTRKAVAMHAPEALAALAQPREVSASRRQALAAQWRAVLADHGLIHRWQAGDFSGEDYQRIDADLLRYARDEAQPLARLMAEAMAHNDGFFVTDTFVLWRARELAAAGALVLSGEPGQYGYMGLQVRLG
;
A
#
# COMPACT_ATOMS: atom_id res chain seq x y z
N MET A 1 19.58 -0.40 13.31
CA MET A 1 18.66 -1.28 12.57
C MET A 1 17.58 -0.43 11.95
N TRP A 2 17.29 -0.65 10.67
CA TRP A 2 16.16 -0.01 10.01
C TRP A 2 14.86 -0.78 10.25
N HIS A 3 13.76 -0.09 10.50
CA HIS A 3 12.41 -0.64 10.52
C HIS A 3 11.58 0.01 9.43
N LEU A 4 11.07 -0.77 8.49
CA LEU A 4 10.30 -0.29 7.33
C LEU A 4 8.83 -0.61 7.50
N VAL A 5 7.97 0.37 7.24
CA VAL A 5 6.51 0.27 7.34
C VAL A 5 5.84 0.91 6.13
N CYS A 6 4.65 0.43 5.77
CA CYS A 6 3.78 1.04 4.78
C CYS A 6 2.83 2.05 5.45
N GLY A 7 2.94 3.33 5.04
CA GLY A 7 2.03 4.38 5.45
C GLY A 7 2.15 4.85 6.89
N ASP A 8 1.66 6.05 7.13
CA ASP A 8 1.81 6.75 8.42
C ASP A 8 1.00 6.12 9.55
N ASN A 9 -0.10 5.42 9.24
CA ASN A 9 -0.96 4.80 10.24
C ASN A 9 -0.29 3.64 11.01
N ALA A 10 0.81 3.07 10.50
CA ALA A 10 1.59 2.04 11.18
C ALA A 10 2.59 2.62 12.20
N VAL A 11 2.92 3.92 12.11
CA VAL A 11 4.02 4.55 12.85
C VAL A 11 3.82 4.43 14.36
N ALA A 12 2.66 4.80 14.88
CA ALA A 12 2.42 4.81 16.33
C ALA A 12 2.59 3.41 16.95
N GLY A 13 2.00 2.38 16.34
CA GLY A 13 2.09 1.01 16.83
C GLY A 13 3.51 0.43 16.75
N VAL A 14 4.23 0.71 15.67
CA VAL A 14 5.61 0.27 15.52
C VAL A 14 6.53 1.03 16.47
N THR A 15 6.38 2.35 16.62
CA THR A 15 7.14 3.14 17.59
C THR A 15 6.96 2.62 19.01
N GLN A 16 5.73 2.30 19.40
CA GLN A 16 5.47 1.68 20.71
C GLN A 16 6.18 0.33 20.87
N SER A 17 6.25 -0.46 19.79
CA SER A 17 6.87 -1.79 19.82
C SER A 17 8.40 -1.77 19.89
N ILE A 18 9.06 -0.78 19.25
CA ILE A 18 10.52 -0.70 19.18
C ILE A 18 11.12 0.37 20.11
N GLY A 19 10.29 1.24 20.66
CA GLY A 19 10.67 2.38 21.49
C GLY A 19 11.03 3.64 20.71
N GLU A 20 10.74 4.81 21.29
CA GLU A 20 10.93 6.14 20.69
C GLU A 20 12.35 6.39 20.16
N ALA A 21 13.38 6.00 20.93
CA ALA A 21 14.77 6.22 20.55
C ALA A 21 15.16 5.43 19.28
N ALA A 22 14.68 4.18 19.16
CA ALA A 22 14.91 3.36 17.98
C ALA A 22 14.10 3.89 16.80
N ALA A 23 12.86 4.30 17.01
CA ALA A 23 12.00 4.87 15.99
C ALA A 23 12.58 6.18 15.43
N ALA A 24 13.06 7.08 16.28
CA ALA A 24 13.62 8.36 15.86
C ALA A 24 14.84 8.23 14.91
N THR A 25 15.59 7.14 15.01
CA THR A 25 16.83 6.94 14.23
C THR A 25 16.72 5.86 13.16
N GLY A 26 15.74 4.98 13.24
CA GLY A 26 15.67 3.79 12.40
C GLY A 26 14.30 3.48 11.78
N LEU A 27 13.23 4.20 12.12
CA LEU A 27 11.92 3.99 11.49
C LEU A 27 11.85 4.77 10.16
N ARG A 28 11.54 4.05 9.07
CA ARG A 28 11.28 4.65 7.77
C ARG A 28 9.89 4.27 7.27
N VAL A 29 9.14 5.28 6.89
CA VAL A 29 7.79 5.13 6.36
C VAL A 29 7.84 5.24 4.84
N LEU A 30 7.42 4.19 4.14
CA LEU A 30 7.20 4.23 2.70
C LEU A 30 5.70 4.44 2.46
N ARG A 31 5.38 5.55 1.79
CA ARG A 31 3.99 6.03 1.62
C ARG A 31 3.37 5.62 0.29
N ASP A 32 4.17 4.95 -0.55
CA ASP A 32 3.69 4.45 -1.83
C ASP A 32 2.86 3.18 -1.61
N ASP A 33 1.57 3.23 -1.93
CA ASP A 33 0.71 2.04 -1.95
C ASP A 33 1.01 1.20 -3.19
N LEU A 34 1.92 0.25 -3.06
CA LEU A 34 2.38 -0.61 -4.16
C LEU A 34 1.29 -1.53 -4.71
N ALA A 35 0.16 -1.70 -4.02
CA ALA A 35 -0.93 -2.56 -4.48
C ALA A 35 -1.70 -1.97 -5.67
N VAL A 36 -1.55 -0.67 -5.97
CA VAL A 36 -2.34 0.01 -7.00
C VAL A 36 -1.47 0.88 -7.91
N GLY A 37 -1.86 0.99 -9.16
CA GLY A 37 -1.17 1.76 -10.20
C GLY A 37 0.05 1.06 -10.80
N PRO A 38 0.65 1.65 -11.86
CA PRO A 38 1.76 1.04 -12.57
C PRO A 38 3.02 0.97 -11.70
N LEU A 39 3.72 -0.17 -11.72
CA LEU A 39 5.00 -0.38 -11.03
C LEU A 39 6.20 -0.41 -11.98
N THR A 40 6.02 -0.13 -13.27
CA THR A 40 7.03 -0.31 -14.32
C THR A 40 8.33 0.48 -14.08
N ASP A 41 8.26 1.64 -13.41
CA ASP A 41 9.41 2.48 -13.13
C ASP A 41 9.62 2.76 -11.63
N VAL A 42 8.95 2.00 -10.76
CA VAL A 42 8.95 2.25 -9.32
C VAL A 42 10.34 2.20 -8.68
N ASP A 43 11.28 1.44 -9.27
CA ASP A 43 12.68 1.33 -8.84
C ASP A 43 13.63 2.18 -9.70
N THR A 44 13.11 2.92 -10.67
CA THR A 44 13.92 3.67 -11.64
C THR A 44 13.63 5.17 -11.55
N PRO A 45 14.36 5.95 -10.74
CA PRO A 45 14.18 7.40 -10.71
C PRO A 45 14.33 8.03 -12.11
N PRO A 46 13.45 8.98 -12.47
CA PRO A 46 12.55 9.76 -11.63
C PRO A 46 11.18 9.14 -11.34
N CYS A 47 10.93 7.86 -11.59
CA CYS A 47 9.66 7.17 -11.33
C CYS A 47 8.46 7.87 -12.01
N ALA A 48 8.63 8.28 -13.27
CA ALA A 48 7.73 9.22 -13.95
C ALA A 48 6.28 8.69 -14.06
N ALA A 49 6.11 7.41 -14.42
CA ALA A 49 4.79 6.78 -14.52
C ALA A 49 4.12 6.69 -13.14
N ARG A 50 4.90 6.34 -12.11
CA ARG A 50 4.43 6.25 -10.74
C ARG A 50 4.03 7.61 -10.17
N VAL A 51 4.83 8.64 -10.41
CA VAL A 51 4.54 10.03 -10.03
C VAL A 51 3.26 10.52 -10.71
N ALA A 52 3.15 10.32 -12.03
CA ALA A 52 1.97 10.74 -12.79
C ALA A 52 0.70 10.05 -12.29
N PHE A 53 0.76 8.75 -11.96
CA PHE A 53 -0.36 8.01 -11.37
C PHE A 53 -0.84 8.67 -10.08
N TRP A 54 0.04 8.91 -9.12
CA TRP A 54 -0.36 9.50 -7.84
C TRP A 54 -0.83 10.94 -7.96
N GLN A 55 -0.25 11.73 -8.85
CA GLN A 55 -0.72 13.09 -9.14
C GLN A 55 -2.15 13.09 -9.71
N ALA A 56 -2.48 12.13 -10.56
CA ALA A 56 -3.84 11.97 -11.11
C ALA A 56 -4.83 11.42 -10.05
N ALA A 57 -4.39 10.48 -9.22
CA ALA A 57 -5.21 9.84 -8.21
C ALA A 57 -5.52 10.79 -7.03
N TRP A 58 -4.57 11.67 -6.66
CA TRP A 58 -4.76 12.57 -5.53
C TRP A 58 -5.89 13.57 -5.78
N PRO A 59 -6.84 13.74 -4.84
CA PRO A 59 -7.92 14.70 -5.04
C PRO A 59 -7.41 16.14 -4.88
N ALA A 60 -7.64 16.97 -5.90
CA ALA A 60 -7.18 18.36 -5.93
C ALA A 60 -7.70 19.22 -4.75
N SER A 61 -8.85 18.83 -4.19
CA SER A 61 -9.45 19.49 -3.01
C SER A 61 -8.73 19.19 -1.69
N VAL A 62 -7.85 18.19 -1.64
CA VAL A 62 -7.09 17.83 -0.44
C VAL A 62 -5.71 18.44 -0.49
N GLN A 63 -5.48 19.45 0.36
CA GLN A 63 -4.24 20.21 0.38
C GLN A 63 -3.62 20.22 1.79
N PRO A 64 -2.28 20.26 1.89
CA PRO A 64 -1.33 20.18 0.77
C PRO A 64 -1.28 18.78 0.15
N ALA A 65 -1.10 18.71 -1.15
CA ALA A 65 -0.81 17.44 -1.82
C ALA A 65 0.59 16.94 -1.41
N PRO A 66 0.80 15.61 -1.29
CA PRO A 66 2.13 15.05 -1.10
C PRO A 66 3.06 15.40 -2.28
N ASP A 67 4.33 15.63 -1.99
CA ASP A 67 5.34 15.84 -3.04
C ASP A 67 5.77 14.48 -3.64
N PHE A 68 4.93 13.95 -4.51
CA PHE A 68 5.20 12.68 -5.19
C PHE A 68 6.45 12.76 -6.08
N ALA A 69 6.70 13.92 -6.70
CA ALA A 69 7.82 14.11 -7.62
C ALA A 69 9.19 14.04 -6.91
N SER A 70 9.26 14.40 -5.65
CA SER A 70 10.47 14.27 -4.85
C SER A 70 10.49 12.98 -4.03
N GLY A 71 9.36 12.61 -3.42
CA GLY A 71 9.27 11.52 -2.45
C GLY A 71 9.50 10.14 -3.07
N LEU A 72 8.79 9.81 -4.15
CA LEU A 72 8.90 8.49 -4.78
C LEU A 72 10.31 8.21 -5.34
N PRO A 73 10.95 9.13 -6.08
CA PRO A 73 12.34 8.94 -6.50
C PRO A 73 13.33 8.89 -5.33
N ALA A 74 13.07 9.59 -4.23
CA ALA A 74 13.93 9.53 -3.05
C ALA A 74 13.85 8.16 -2.36
N ASP A 75 12.65 7.57 -2.27
CA ASP A 75 12.47 6.22 -1.74
C ASP A 75 13.12 5.17 -2.65
N ALA A 76 12.99 5.28 -3.98
CA ALA A 76 13.65 4.38 -4.92
C ALA A 76 15.19 4.44 -4.79
N ARG A 77 15.78 5.64 -4.73
CA ARG A 77 17.23 5.80 -4.51
C ARG A 77 17.69 5.23 -3.17
N TRP A 78 16.91 5.46 -2.12
CA TRP A 78 17.23 4.96 -0.79
C TRP A 78 17.23 3.43 -0.76
N LEU A 79 16.23 2.80 -1.38
CA LEU A 79 16.15 1.33 -1.49
C LEU A 79 17.30 0.77 -2.35
N ALA A 80 17.64 1.43 -3.45
CA ALA A 80 18.77 1.03 -4.28
C ALA A 80 20.11 1.07 -3.53
N ALA A 81 20.29 2.06 -2.63
CA ALA A 81 21.47 2.19 -1.79
C ALA A 81 21.41 1.36 -0.48
N LEU A 82 20.34 0.57 -0.27
CA LEU A 82 20.11 -0.14 0.98
C LEU A 82 21.20 -1.17 1.27
N ALA A 83 21.70 -1.85 0.24
CA ALA A 83 22.76 -2.85 0.35
C ALA A 83 24.11 -2.26 0.82
N GLU A 84 24.33 -0.97 0.62
CA GLU A 84 25.54 -0.24 1.01
C GLU A 84 25.50 0.23 2.48
N GLN A 85 24.33 0.14 3.12
CA GLN A 85 24.16 0.56 4.49
C GLN A 85 24.65 -0.50 5.47
N ALA A 86 25.28 -0.08 6.57
CA ALA A 86 25.86 -0.97 7.56
C ALA A 86 24.83 -1.53 8.58
N GLN A 87 23.55 -1.33 8.36
CA GLN A 87 22.51 -1.67 9.34
C GLN A 87 21.55 -2.72 8.81
N PRO A 88 21.24 -3.77 9.59
CA PRO A 88 20.19 -4.72 9.26
C PRO A 88 18.83 -4.03 9.04
N VAL A 89 17.97 -4.68 8.27
CA VAL A 89 16.65 -4.16 7.89
C VAL A 89 15.57 -5.09 8.41
N THR A 90 14.54 -4.52 8.99
CA THR A 90 13.33 -5.22 9.43
C THR A 90 12.13 -4.64 8.68
N VAL A 91 11.34 -5.48 8.02
CA VAL A 91 10.09 -5.09 7.36
C VAL A 91 8.92 -5.57 8.22
N TRP A 92 8.02 -4.66 8.56
CA TRP A 92 6.76 -4.97 9.22
C TRP A 92 5.69 -5.20 8.17
N HIS A 93 4.99 -6.33 8.25
CA HIS A 93 3.96 -6.68 7.28
C HIS A 93 2.85 -7.53 7.90
N GLY A 94 1.64 -7.34 7.39
CA GLY A 94 0.47 -8.18 7.66
C GLY A 94 -0.04 -8.80 6.36
N ASP A 95 -1.38 -8.79 6.21
CA ASP A 95 -2.07 -9.33 5.03
C ASP A 95 -2.29 -8.28 3.92
N SER A 96 -1.70 -7.08 4.06
CA SER A 96 -1.77 -6.05 3.02
C SER A 96 -0.88 -6.41 1.84
N ALA A 97 -1.43 -6.37 0.62
CA ALA A 97 -0.64 -6.56 -0.60
C ALA A 97 0.52 -5.56 -0.69
N SER A 98 0.31 -4.28 -0.31
CA SER A 98 1.36 -3.26 -0.28
C SER A 98 2.49 -3.59 0.69
N GLU A 99 2.16 -4.14 1.87
CA GLU A 99 3.17 -4.55 2.86
C GLU A 99 3.96 -5.77 2.39
N GLN A 100 3.29 -6.73 1.75
CA GLN A 100 3.92 -7.91 1.16
C GLN A 100 4.81 -7.52 -0.05
N LEU A 101 4.35 -6.57 -0.88
CA LEU A 101 5.14 -6.01 -1.98
C LEU A 101 6.36 -5.25 -1.46
N LEU A 102 6.22 -4.50 -0.35
CA LEU A 102 7.37 -3.86 0.28
C LEU A 102 8.41 -4.89 0.74
N LEU A 103 7.97 -5.98 1.39
CA LEU A 103 8.89 -7.05 1.79
C LEU A 103 9.61 -7.68 0.58
N ALA A 104 8.88 -7.96 -0.49
CA ALA A 104 9.43 -8.51 -1.73
C ALA A 104 10.41 -7.53 -2.41
N ARG A 105 10.07 -6.24 -2.45
CA ARG A 105 10.91 -5.16 -2.99
C ARG A 105 12.22 -5.00 -2.21
N VAL A 106 12.15 -5.02 -0.88
CA VAL A 106 13.34 -4.95 0.00
C VAL A 106 14.20 -6.20 -0.15
N ALA A 107 13.58 -7.39 -0.23
CA ALA A 107 14.29 -8.63 -0.47
C ALA A 107 15.05 -8.60 -1.81
N HIS A 108 14.44 -8.03 -2.86
CA HIS A 108 15.09 -7.82 -4.15
C HIS A 108 16.26 -6.83 -4.05
N ALA A 109 16.09 -5.68 -3.39
CA ALA A 109 17.16 -4.71 -3.19
C ALA A 109 18.36 -5.30 -2.42
N LEU A 110 18.13 -6.29 -1.56
CA LEU A 110 19.15 -6.97 -0.76
C LEU A 110 19.55 -8.35 -1.32
N GLU A 111 19.12 -8.75 -2.51
CA GLU A 111 19.28 -10.13 -3.02
C GLU A 111 20.74 -10.60 -3.00
N HIS A 112 21.67 -9.71 -3.31
CA HIS A 112 23.11 -9.99 -3.34
C HIS A 112 23.89 -9.36 -2.17
N SER A 113 23.19 -8.87 -1.15
CA SER A 113 23.79 -8.24 0.02
C SER A 113 24.00 -9.23 1.16
N ALA A 114 25.10 -9.04 1.91
CA ALA A 114 25.35 -9.76 3.16
C ALA A 114 24.51 -9.21 4.35
N LEU A 115 23.80 -8.09 4.17
CA LEU A 115 22.98 -7.53 5.23
C LEU A 115 21.86 -8.49 5.62
N ALA A 116 21.63 -8.63 6.93
CA ALA A 116 20.52 -9.40 7.44
C ALA A 116 19.19 -8.68 7.15
N LEU A 117 18.24 -9.40 6.55
CA LEU A 117 16.85 -8.99 6.40
C LEU A 117 16.01 -9.73 7.43
N TRP A 118 15.22 -8.96 8.16
CA TRP A 118 14.26 -9.47 9.15
C TRP A 118 12.84 -9.12 8.72
N GLU A 119 11.88 -9.94 9.12
CA GLU A 119 10.45 -9.66 8.97
C GLU A 119 9.76 -9.70 10.35
N VAL A 120 8.75 -8.85 10.53
CA VAL A 120 7.81 -8.94 11.65
C VAL A 120 6.43 -9.21 11.06
N PRO A 121 6.00 -10.49 11.00
CA PRO A 121 4.70 -10.84 10.47
C PRO A 121 3.60 -10.53 11.49
N CYS A 122 2.62 -9.73 11.09
CA CYS A 122 1.49 -9.29 11.91
C CYS A 122 0.13 -9.66 11.28
N GLY A 123 0.11 -10.48 10.25
CA GLY A 123 -1.10 -10.90 9.54
C GLY A 123 -1.67 -12.23 10.02
N SER A 124 -2.68 -12.73 9.33
CA SER A 124 -3.41 -13.98 9.61
C SER A 124 -2.56 -15.25 9.50
N GLY A 125 -1.31 -15.14 9.04
CA GLY A 125 -0.30 -16.21 9.13
C GLY A 125 0.17 -16.49 10.58
N ASP A 126 -0.11 -15.60 11.52
CA ASP A 126 0.10 -15.80 12.96
C ASP A 126 -1.23 -16.26 13.61
N SER A 127 -1.22 -17.37 14.34
CA SER A 127 -2.41 -17.95 14.98
C SER A 127 -3.12 -17.03 15.98
N ARG A 128 -2.45 -15.98 16.43
CA ARG A 128 -3.02 -14.93 17.29
C ARG A 128 -3.85 -13.91 16.51
N VAL A 129 -3.72 -13.85 15.19
CA VAL A 129 -4.45 -12.93 14.30
C VAL A 129 -5.57 -13.67 13.59
N LYS A 130 -6.81 -13.45 14.06
CA LYS A 130 -7.99 -14.21 13.59
C LYS A 130 -8.60 -13.73 12.27
N THR A 131 -8.31 -12.51 11.87
CA THR A 131 -8.86 -11.88 10.65
C THR A 131 -7.74 -11.24 9.86
N ARG A 132 -7.93 -11.06 8.55
CA ARG A 132 -6.98 -10.31 7.72
C ARG A 132 -6.73 -8.93 8.30
N LYS A 133 -5.46 -8.58 8.48
CA LYS A 133 -5.03 -7.29 9.01
C LYS A 133 -3.76 -6.80 8.35
N ALA A 134 -3.71 -5.51 8.05
CA ALA A 134 -2.49 -4.76 7.84
C ALA A 134 -1.86 -4.39 9.20
N VAL A 135 -0.59 -4.03 9.21
CA VAL A 135 0.13 -3.55 10.42
C VAL A 135 -0.64 -2.41 11.09
N ALA A 136 -1.09 -1.44 10.31
CA ALA A 136 -1.85 -0.28 10.78
C ALA A 136 -3.25 -0.59 11.37
N MET A 137 -3.75 -1.80 11.20
CA MET A 137 -5.07 -2.21 11.71
C MET A 137 -5.01 -2.82 13.12
N HIS A 138 -3.83 -2.95 13.67
CA HIS A 138 -3.65 -3.40 15.05
C HIS A 138 -3.65 -2.19 16.01
N ALA A 139 -4.28 -2.37 17.18
CA ALA A 139 -4.03 -1.47 18.29
C ALA A 139 -2.53 -1.56 18.69
N PRO A 140 -1.89 -0.45 19.10
CA PRO A 140 -0.46 -0.44 19.41
C PRO A 140 -0.02 -1.52 20.39
N GLU A 141 -0.80 -1.79 21.44
CA GLU A 141 -0.50 -2.81 22.44
C GLU A 141 -0.57 -4.23 21.85
N ALA A 142 -1.54 -4.48 20.97
CA ALA A 142 -1.68 -5.76 20.27
C ALA A 142 -0.53 -5.98 19.29
N LEU A 143 -0.10 -4.93 18.58
CA LEU A 143 1.04 -4.98 17.69
C LEU A 143 2.33 -5.29 18.45
N ALA A 144 2.56 -4.64 19.60
CA ALA A 144 3.72 -4.90 20.45
C ALA A 144 3.80 -6.37 20.89
N ALA A 145 2.65 -6.99 21.19
CA ALA A 145 2.58 -8.42 21.53
C ALA A 145 2.91 -9.34 20.34
N LEU A 146 2.69 -8.88 19.10
CA LEU A 146 3.03 -9.60 17.86
C LEU A 146 4.47 -9.35 17.39
N ALA A 147 5.16 -8.36 17.94
CA ALA A 147 6.50 -7.91 17.53
C ALA A 147 7.58 -8.97 17.79
N GLN A 148 7.59 -10.02 16.96
CA GLN A 148 8.57 -11.11 17.01
C GLN A 148 9.34 -11.15 15.68
N PRO A 149 10.50 -10.47 15.60
CA PRO A 149 11.31 -10.45 14.37
C PRO A 149 11.78 -11.87 14.06
N ARG A 150 11.72 -12.23 12.76
CA ARG A 150 12.26 -13.48 12.21
C ARG A 150 13.26 -13.14 11.13
N GLU A 151 14.40 -13.77 11.12
CA GLU A 151 15.36 -13.60 10.05
C GLU A 151 14.84 -14.25 8.77
N VAL A 152 14.88 -13.51 7.68
CA VAL A 152 14.53 -14.01 6.35
C VAL A 152 15.70 -14.83 5.82
N SER A 153 15.51 -16.15 5.69
CA SER A 153 16.53 -17.04 5.17
C SER A 153 16.94 -16.68 3.74
N ALA A 154 18.13 -17.10 3.31
CA ALA A 154 18.62 -16.85 1.96
C ALA A 154 17.65 -17.37 0.88
N SER A 155 17.08 -18.57 1.07
CA SER A 155 16.11 -19.15 0.13
C SER A 155 14.81 -18.34 0.08
N ARG A 156 14.29 -17.90 1.23
CA ARG A 156 13.10 -17.04 1.29
C ARG A 156 13.35 -15.67 0.65
N ARG A 157 14.55 -15.08 0.88
CA ARG A 157 14.95 -13.82 0.24
C ARG A 157 14.96 -13.94 -1.28
N GLN A 158 15.53 -15.02 -1.81
CA GLN A 158 15.53 -15.28 -3.25
C GLN A 158 14.11 -15.46 -3.81
N ALA A 159 13.24 -16.19 -3.09
CA ALA A 159 11.85 -16.37 -3.50
C ALA A 159 11.09 -15.03 -3.53
N LEU A 160 11.24 -14.20 -2.49
CA LEU A 160 10.63 -12.86 -2.43
C LEU A 160 11.15 -11.94 -3.55
N ALA A 161 12.46 -11.96 -3.81
CA ALA A 161 13.05 -11.18 -4.90
C ALA A 161 12.52 -11.64 -6.27
N ALA A 162 12.33 -12.95 -6.47
CA ALA A 162 11.72 -13.49 -7.68
C ALA A 162 10.25 -13.06 -7.82
N GLN A 163 9.48 -13.05 -6.73
CA GLN A 163 8.11 -12.52 -6.73
C GLN A 163 8.05 -11.04 -7.13
N TRP A 164 8.98 -10.21 -6.60
CA TRP A 164 9.05 -8.79 -7.00
C TRP A 164 9.28 -8.64 -8.51
N ARG A 165 10.25 -9.38 -9.07
CA ARG A 165 10.50 -9.37 -10.52
C ARG A 165 9.29 -9.82 -11.34
N ALA A 166 8.57 -10.83 -10.87
CA ALA A 166 7.37 -11.32 -11.55
C ALA A 166 6.26 -10.26 -11.55
N VAL A 167 6.04 -9.56 -10.42
CA VAL A 167 5.09 -8.44 -10.32
C VAL A 167 5.44 -7.32 -11.28
N LEU A 168 6.72 -6.92 -11.38
CA LEU A 168 7.13 -5.89 -12.33
C LEU A 168 6.93 -6.31 -13.80
N ALA A 169 7.06 -7.60 -14.11
CA ALA A 169 6.87 -8.14 -15.46
C ALA A 169 5.40 -8.35 -15.84
N ASP A 170 4.51 -8.47 -14.86
CA ASP A 170 3.07 -8.70 -15.08
C ASP A 170 2.34 -7.44 -15.60
N HIS A 171 2.88 -6.25 -15.35
CA HIS A 171 2.27 -4.97 -15.72
C HIS A 171 0.84 -4.75 -15.20
N GLY A 172 0.43 -5.46 -14.15
CA GLY A 172 -0.84 -5.24 -13.47
C GLY A 172 -0.97 -3.82 -12.94
N LEU A 173 -2.20 -3.36 -12.80
CA LEU A 173 -2.56 -2.06 -12.24
C LEU A 173 -3.17 -2.15 -10.84
N ILE A 174 -3.59 -3.33 -10.45
CA ILE A 174 -3.92 -3.74 -9.08
C ILE A 174 -3.18 -5.04 -8.80
N HIS A 175 -2.50 -5.11 -7.68
CA HIS A 175 -1.78 -6.30 -7.24
C HIS A 175 -2.48 -6.87 -6.00
N ARG A 176 -2.99 -8.10 -6.14
CA ARG A 176 -3.62 -8.84 -5.04
C ARG A 176 -2.63 -9.80 -4.43
N TRP A 177 -2.76 -10.00 -3.13
CA TRP A 177 -2.00 -10.99 -2.36
C TRP A 177 -2.95 -12.03 -1.78
N GLN A 178 -2.84 -13.27 -2.23
CA GLN A 178 -3.66 -14.39 -1.76
C GLN A 178 -2.82 -15.67 -1.70
N ALA A 179 -2.97 -16.42 -0.63
CA ALA A 179 -2.32 -17.73 -0.43
C ALA A 179 -0.79 -17.74 -0.64
N GLY A 180 -0.13 -16.60 -0.46
CA GLY A 180 1.33 -16.48 -0.59
C GLY A 180 1.81 -16.01 -1.98
N ASP A 181 0.89 -15.73 -2.90
CA ASP A 181 1.21 -15.32 -4.26
C ASP A 181 0.58 -13.97 -4.64
N PHE A 182 1.24 -13.25 -5.54
CA PHE A 182 0.71 -12.04 -6.17
C PHE A 182 0.02 -12.37 -7.49
N SER A 183 -1.05 -11.64 -7.78
CA SER A 183 -1.68 -11.61 -9.10
C SER A 183 -1.97 -10.18 -9.50
N GLY A 184 -1.70 -9.83 -10.76
CA GLY A 184 -2.02 -8.52 -11.34
C GLY A 184 -3.37 -8.55 -12.05
N GLU A 185 -4.09 -7.43 -12.00
CA GLU A 185 -5.32 -7.19 -12.77
C GLU A 185 -5.40 -5.72 -13.20
N ASP A 186 -6.32 -5.41 -14.11
CA ASP A 186 -6.69 -4.04 -14.45
C ASP A 186 -7.74 -3.47 -13.47
N TYR A 187 -8.30 -2.30 -13.80
CA TYR A 187 -9.31 -1.66 -12.94
C TYR A 187 -10.75 -2.18 -13.16
N GLN A 188 -10.99 -3.07 -14.12
CA GLN A 188 -12.35 -3.47 -14.51
C GLN A 188 -13.15 -4.08 -13.36
N ARG A 189 -12.50 -4.89 -12.52
CA ARG A 189 -13.17 -5.56 -11.39
C ARG A 189 -13.59 -4.55 -10.31
N ILE A 190 -12.73 -3.63 -9.91
CA ILE A 190 -13.07 -2.60 -8.90
C ILE A 190 -14.10 -1.62 -9.46
N ASP A 191 -14.04 -1.30 -10.75
CA ASP A 191 -15.02 -0.45 -11.43
C ASP A 191 -16.40 -1.12 -11.47
N ALA A 192 -16.45 -2.42 -11.80
CA ALA A 192 -17.68 -3.19 -11.77
C ALA A 192 -18.29 -3.27 -10.36
N ASP A 193 -17.47 -3.41 -9.32
CA ASP A 193 -17.92 -3.37 -7.93
C ASP A 193 -18.51 -2.00 -7.57
N LEU A 194 -17.86 -0.90 -7.96
CA LEU A 194 -18.39 0.45 -7.75
C LEU A 194 -19.74 0.64 -8.44
N LEU A 195 -19.88 0.23 -9.69
CA LEU A 195 -21.13 0.32 -10.44
C LEU A 195 -22.24 -0.57 -9.82
N ARG A 196 -21.89 -1.75 -9.32
CA ARG A 196 -22.85 -2.67 -8.68
C ARG A 196 -23.43 -2.11 -7.39
N TYR A 197 -22.67 -1.32 -6.62
CA TYR A 197 -23.14 -0.69 -5.38
C TYR A 197 -23.74 0.70 -5.59
N ALA A 198 -23.56 1.30 -6.77
CA ALA A 198 -24.22 2.55 -7.13
C ALA A 198 -25.73 2.33 -7.34
N ARG A 199 -26.52 3.39 -7.16
CA ARG A 199 -27.98 3.39 -7.29
C ARG A 199 -28.41 4.46 -8.27
N ASP A 200 -29.65 4.35 -8.76
CA ASP A 200 -30.27 5.41 -9.58
C ASP A 200 -30.51 6.67 -8.76
N GLU A 201 -30.87 6.53 -7.47
CA GLU A 201 -30.99 7.65 -6.55
C GLU A 201 -29.65 8.05 -5.97
N ALA A 202 -29.48 9.35 -5.73
CA ALA A 202 -28.27 9.88 -5.13
C ALA A 202 -28.07 9.32 -3.71
N GLN A 203 -26.83 8.87 -3.43
CA GLN A 203 -26.40 8.39 -2.12
C GLN A 203 -25.03 9.01 -1.78
N PRO A 204 -24.64 9.08 -0.48
CA PRO A 204 -23.31 9.54 -0.10
C PRO A 204 -22.22 8.71 -0.79
N LEU A 205 -21.24 9.36 -1.44
CA LEU A 205 -20.10 8.69 -2.07
C LEU A 205 -19.33 7.85 -1.03
N ALA A 206 -19.17 8.35 0.18
CA ALA A 206 -18.52 7.62 1.28
C ALA A 206 -19.15 6.25 1.54
N ARG A 207 -20.47 6.12 1.38
CA ARG A 207 -21.16 4.82 1.53
C ARG A 207 -20.80 3.85 0.39
N LEU A 208 -20.82 4.33 -0.86
CA LEU A 208 -20.41 3.54 -2.01
C LEU A 208 -18.97 3.04 -1.86
N MET A 209 -18.07 3.93 -1.45
CA MET A 209 -16.66 3.60 -1.21
C MET A 209 -16.51 2.54 -0.12
N ALA A 210 -17.24 2.67 1.00
CA ALA A 210 -17.20 1.71 2.09
C ALA A 210 -17.66 0.32 1.66
N GLU A 211 -18.71 0.21 0.83
CA GLU A 211 -19.16 -1.07 0.28
C GLU A 211 -18.08 -1.72 -0.63
N ALA A 212 -17.48 -0.93 -1.53
CA ALA A 212 -16.40 -1.42 -2.39
C ALA A 212 -15.17 -1.88 -1.59
N MET A 213 -14.80 -1.15 -0.52
CA MET A 213 -13.68 -1.49 0.35
C MET A 213 -13.97 -2.75 1.18
N ALA A 214 -15.19 -2.89 1.73
CA ALA A 214 -15.56 -4.01 2.60
C ALA A 214 -15.61 -5.36 1.86
N HIS A 215 -15.93 -5.37 0.57
CA HIS A 215 -16.10 -6.57 -0.23
C HIS A 215 -14.90 -6.90 -1.13
N ASN A 216 -13.79 -6.17 -0.97
CA ASN A 216 -12.58 -6.41 -1.74
C ASN A 216 -11.67 -7.43 -1.06
N ASP A 217 -11.21 -8.42 -1.81
CA ASP A 217 -10.27 -9.44 -1.36
C ASP A 217 -8.89 -9.25 -2.00
N GLY A 218 -7.86 -9.81 -1.39
CA GLY A 218 -6.48 -9.80 -1.90
C GLY A 218 -5.70 -8.50 -1.70
N PHE A 219 -6.33 -7.34 -1.47
CA PHE A 219 -5.65 -6.11 -1.04
C PHE A 219 -6.57 -5.25 -0.16
N PHE A 220 -6.00 -4.31 0.57
CA PHE A 220 -6.75 -3.32 1.35
C PHE A 220 -6.86 -2.05 0.51
N VAL A 221 -8.07 -1.79 0.04
CA VAL A 221 -8.36 -0.65 -0.82
C VAL A 221 -8.32 0.63 -0.01
N THR A 222 -7.64 1.68 -0.50
CA THR A 222 -7.58 2.98 0.16
C THR A 222 -8.64 3.94 -0.36
N ASP A 223 -9.06 4.88 0.49
CA ASP A 223 -10.03 5.93 0.14
C ASP A 223 -9.60 6.71 -1.11
N THR A 224 -8.33 7.11 -1.17
CA THR A 224 -7.78 7.88 -2.28
C THR A 224 -7.93 7.13 -3.61
N PHE A 225 -7.62 5.83 -3.61
CA PHE A 225 -7.73 5.01 -4.82
C PHE A 225 -9.19 4.83 -5.27
N VAL A 226 -10.10 4.51 -4.33
CA VAL A 226 -11.53 4.34 -4.66
C VAL A 226 -12.15 5.65 -5.13
N LEU A 227 -11.83 6.77 -4.48
CA LEU A 227 -12.28 8.09 -4.91
C LEU A 227 -11.79 8.41 -6.34
N TRP A 228 -10.55 8.10 -6.64
CA TRP A 228 -10.02 8.28 -7.98
C TRP A 228 -10.80 7.45 -9.00
N ARG A 229 -11.04 6.13 -8.74
CA ARG A 229 -11.85 5.29 -9.64
C ARG A 229 -13.26 5.84 -9.84
N ALA A 230 -13.92 6.30 -8.76
CA ALA A 230 -15.24 6.92 -8.87
C ALA A 230 -15.23 8.18 -9.75
N ARG A 231 -14.17 8.99 -9.68
CA ARG A 231 -13.99 10.17 -10.55
C ARG A 231 -13.77 9.79 -12.01
N GLU A 232 -12.97 8.75 -12.27
CA GLU A 232 -12.75 8.22 -13.63
C GLU A 232 -14.07 7.69 -14.23
N LEU A 233 -14.85 6.93 -13.46
CA LEU A 233 -16.17 6.45 -13.88
C LEU A 233 -17.15 7.60 -14.12
N ALA A 234 -17.07 8.66 -13.33
CA ALA A 234 -17.89 9.86 -13.55
C ALA A 234 -17.45 10.62 -14.82
N ALA A 235 -16.15 10.73 -15.08
CA ALA A 235 -15.64 11.33 -16.32
C ALA A 235 -16.05 10.52 -17.56
N ALA A 236 -16.18 9.20 -17.41
CA ALA A 236 -16.70 8.31 -18.47
C ALA A 236 -18.24 8.31 -18.58
N GLY A 237 -18.97 9.03 -17.71
CA GLY A 237 -20.42 9.10 -17.70
C GLY A 237 -21.13 7.91 -17.08
N ALA A 238 -20.40 6.94 -16.51
CA ALA A 238 -20.97 5.78 -15.84
C ALA A 238 -21.49 6.08 -14.41
N LEU A 239 -20.96 7.12 -13.78
CA LEU A 239 -21.45 7.68 -12.53
C LEU A 239 -21.72 9.18 -12.69
N VAL A 240 -22.56 9.74 -11.82
CA VAL A 240 -22.75 11.18 -11.67
C VAL A 240 -22.37 11.54 -10.24
N LEU A 241 -21.34 12.39 -10.10
CA LEU A 241 -20.94 12.98 -8.83
C LEU A 241 -21.54 14.38 -8.69
N SER A 242 -22.00 14.73 -7.49
CA SER A 242 -22.58 16.05 -7.18
C SER A 242 -22.23 16.44 -5.73
N GLY A 243 -22.40 17.73 -5.40
CA GLY A 243 -22.05 18.27 -4.08
C GLY A 243 -20.62 18.77 -4.00
N GLU A 244 -20.23 19.22 -2.81
CA GLU A 244 -18.89 19.73 -2.53
C GLU A 244 -18.00 18.62 -1.98
N PRO A 245 -16.71 18.55 -2.33
CA PRO A 245 -15.81 17.47 -1.92
C PRO A 245 -15.71 17.26 -0.40
N GLY A 246 -15.72 18.36 0.39
CA GLY A 246 -15.61 18.29 1.84
C GLY A 246 -14.30 17.67 2.33
N GLN A 247 -14.33 17.16 3.55
CA GLN A 247 -13.15 16.53 4.17
C GLN A 247 -12.72 15.29 3.35
N TYR A 248 -11.42 15.08 3.25
CA TYR A 248 -10.76 13.99 2.49
C TYR A 248 -11.10 13.97 0.99
N GLY A 249 -11.76 15.03 0.47
CA GLY A 249 -12.10 15.14 -0.94
C GLY A 249 -13.35 14.38 -1.37
N TYR A 250 -14.09 13.74 -0.44
CA TYR A 250 -15.26 12.94 -0.79
C TYR A 250 -16.43 13.00 0.20
N MET A 251 -16.22 13.47 1.45
CA MET A 251 -17.23 13.37 2.52
C MET A 251 -18.53 14.13 2.24
N GLY A 252 -18.50 15.17 1.40
CA GLY A 252 -19.69 15.94 0.99
C GLY A 252 -20.24 15.53 -0.37
N LEU A 253 -19.61 14.58 -1.08
CA LEU A 253 -20.07 14.16 -2.40
C LEU A 253 -21.22 13.16 -2.32
N GLN A 254 -22.13 13.30 -3.29
CA GLN A 254 -23.19 12.36 -3.60
C GLN A 254 -22.86 11.66 -4.92
N VAL A 255 -23.29 10.42 -5.09
CA VAL A 255 -23.10 9.62 -6.29
C VAL A 255 -24.38 8.91 -6.66
N ARG A 256 -24.64 8.79 -7.98
CA ARG A 256 -25.67 7.93 -8.56
C ARG A 256 -25.16 7.31 -9.86
N LEU A 257 -25.88 6.36 -10.40
CA LEU A 257 -25.64 5.87 -11.78
C LEU A 257 -25.80 7.00 -12.80
N GLY A 258 -24.99 6.95 -13.87
CA GLY A 258 -25.00 7.90 -14.97
C GLY A 258 -26.14 7.73 -15.96
#